data_0051e3f3a224c6f70a8ffd36f75b9425
#
_entry.id   0051e3f3a224c6f70a8ffd36f75b9425
#
_cell.length_a   1.000
_cell.length_b   1.000
_cell.length_c   1.000
_cell.angle_alpha   90.00
_cell.angle_beta   90.00
_cell.angle_gamma   90.00
#
_symmetry.space_group_name_H-M   'P 1'
#
loop_
_entity.id
_entity.type
_entity.pdbx_description
1 polymer ?
#
loop_
_entity_poly.entity_id
_entity_poly.type
_entity_poly.pdbx_seq_one_letter_code
_entity_poly.pdbx_strand_id
1 'polypeptide(L)'
;MRISTYLNITILFLIYSCTTNKDSENSSQYKKYLKESISISLDSVSTYQFNWIQVIEDENDRELLINLNKIYNSLDFYDLGNKKLEKRISINDLSLDTRFIAHSFFYHNEDSIFIFPQYNFNGTLLINNVGKKVDEKGKIYDVLEEAQEGQYILNHITSPSNPSLYRDGNIYFSTIQMYVDIYNPLPKDVITNFKWDLKSDTISPISNIKYPNEYFSKIATSHHSFTLKTIKGDSTIYSFPLSDTIYIYNSNNILISKRLYGTPDFQGFVELPPGNPFNEQYKFVVSQNSYARLLYDKYRDVYYRFFIIQRNLTEEDRSTKDNSKNKFAVLVYDNNFNLIKQVEFPSNKYFHYSSFVAIDGLYIPLTNKDYEGLSDEYVQYDIFEF
;
A
#
# COMPACT_ATOMS: atom_id res chain seq x y z
N MET A 1 25.68 10.18 83.81
CA MET A 1 24.55 9.73 83.01
C MET A 1 24.50 10.62 81.75
N ARG A 2 25.02 10.19 80.65
CA ARG A 2 25.07 10.95 79.38
C ARG A 2 24.09 10.28 78.38
N ILE A 3 23.07 11.04 78.02
CA ILE A 3 22.07 10.62 77.05
C ILE A 3 22.58 11.12 75.69
N SER A 4 22.94 10.21 74.83
CA SER A 4 23.31 10.48 73.43
C SER A 4 22.09 10.48 72.55
N THR A 5 21.75 11.64 72.02
CA THR A 5 20.63 11.81 71.07
C THR A 5 21.17 11.55 69.66
N TYR A 6 20.75 10.40 69.08
CA TYR A 6 21.01 10.13 67.65
C TYR A 6 19.99 10.88 66.81
N LEU A 7 20.48 11.85 66.06
CA LEU A 7 19.73 12.57 65.05
C LEU A 7 19.74 11.75 63.79
N ASN A 8 18.65 11.04 63.50
CA ASN A 8 18.45 10.36 62.22
C ASN A 8 18.10 11.37 61.15
N ILE A 9 19.10 11.76 60.35
CA ILE A 9 18.89 12.52 59.09
C ILE A 9 18.48 11.50 58.05
N THR A 10 17.19 11.38 57.82
CA THR A 10 16.61 10.63 56.70
C THR A 10 16.75 11.55 55.46
N ILE A 11 17.81 11.34 54.68
CA ILE A 11 17.95 11.97 53.37
C ILE A 11 16.95 11.29 52.43
N LEU A 12 15.83 11.99 52.18
CA LEU A 12 14.85 11.65 51.17
C LEU A 12 15.47 11.97 49.79
N PHE A 13 16.10 11.00 49.17
CA PHE A 13 16.40 11.05 47.74
C PHE A 13 15.08 11.03 46.99
N LEU A 14 14.52 12.18 46.70
CA LEU A 14 13.58 12.37 45.63
C LEU A 14 14.31 12.10 44.31
N ILE A 15 14.34 10.81 43.91
CA ILE A 15 14.64 10.44 42.55
C ILE A 15 13.47 10.96 41.74
N TYR A 16 13.60 12.19 41.25
CA TYR A 16 12.83 12.65 40.09
C TYR A 16 13.25 11.76 38.93
N SER A 17 12.59 10.63 38.82
CA SER A 17 12.57 9.86 37.58
C SER A 17 11.86 10.77 36.57
N CYS A 18 12.63 11.61 35.87
CA CYS A 18 12.25 12.12 34.57
C CYS A 18 12.15 10.88 33.66
N THR A 19 11.04 10.17 33.70
CA THR A 19 10.58 9.44 32.54
C THR A 19 10.23 10.53 31.52
N THR A 20 11.22 11.03 30.82
CA THR A 20 10.99 11.71 29.55
C THR A 20 10.23 10.69 28.73
N ASN A 21 8.96 10.97 28.49
CA ASN A 21 8.13 10.20 27.61
C ASN A 21 8.82 10.19 26.25
N LYS A 22 9.66 9.21 25.97
CA LYS A 22 10.28 9.01 24.64
C LYS A 22 9.20 9.03 23.55
N ASP A 23 7.97 8.61 23.89
CA ASP A 23 6.82 8.69 23.01
C ASP A 23 6.42 10.11 22.61
N SER A 24 6.60 11.12 23.48
CA SER A 24 6.22 12.50 23.15
C SER A 24 7.27 13.20 22.26
N GLU A 25 8.55 12.89 22.41
CA GLU A 25 9.61 13.47 21.56
C GLU A 25 9.60 12.86 20.16
N ASN A 26 9.44 11.55 20.03
CA ASN A 26 9.34 10.88 18.72
C ASN A 26 8.04 11.26 17.98
N SER A 27 6.93 11.48 18.69
CA SER A 27 5.65 11.85 18.08
C SER A 27 5.62 13.25 17.44
N SER A 28 6.65 14.07 17.63
CA SER A 28 6.78 15.40 17.03
C SER A 28 7.78 15.45 15.85
N GLN A 29 8.59 14.41 15.68
CA GLN A 29 9.68 14.44 14.70
C GLN A 29 9.19 14.57 13.25
N TYR A 30 8.04 13.96 12.88
CA TYR A 30 7.49 14.06 11.53
C TYR A 30 7.09 15.50 11.17
N LYS A 31 6.70 16.34 12.17
CA LYS A 31 6.25 17.72 11.95
C LYS A 31 7.30 18.61 11.30
N LYS A 32 8.59 18.33 11.53
CA LYS A 32 9.67 19.13 10.92
C LYS A 32 9.80 18.93 9.40
N TYR A 33 9.20 17.86 8.87
CA TYR A 33 9.16 17.56 7.44
C TYR A 33 7.81 17.89 6.81
N LEU A 34 6.84 18.33 7.61
CA LEU A 34 5.55 18.80 7.12
C LEU A 34 5.73 20.09 6.33
N LYS A 35 5.49 20.06 5.03
CA LYS A 35 5.52 21.21 4.14
C LYS A 35 4.22 22.01 4.26
N GLU A 36 3.10 21.34 4.10
CA GLU A 36 1.76 21.92 4.23
C GLU A 36 0.71 20.85 4.49
N SER A 37 -0.50 21.31 4.86
CA SER A 37 -1.71 20.48 4.92
C SER A 37 -2.72 21.02 3.91
N ILE A 38 -3.32 20.12 3.13
CA ILE A 38 -4.35 20.48 2.16
C ILE A 38 -5.66 19.77 2.45
N SER A 39 -6.77 20.36 1.98
CA SER A 39 -8.08 19.74 1.99
C SER A 39 -8.64 19.73 0.56
N ILE A 40 -9.00 18.55 0.08
CA ILE A 40 -9.67 18.36 -1.21
C ILE A 40 -11.17 18.28 -0.94
N SER A 41 -11.95 19.19 -1.52
CA SER A 41 -13.40 19.25 -1.32
C SER A 41 -14.09 18.02 -1.94
N LEU A 42 -15.03 17.46 -1.21
CA LEU A 42 -15.89 16.35 -1.63
C LEU A 42 -17.28 16.87 -1.99
N ASP A 43 -17.94 16.21 -2.91
CA ASP A 43 -19.36 16.43 -3.20
C ASP A 43 -20.24 15.41 -2.45
N SER A 44 -21.54 15.51 -2.61
CA SER A 44 -22.53 14.70 -1.88
C SER A 44 -22.49 13.20 -2.18
N VAL A 45 -21.76 12.76 -3.20
CA VAL A 45 -21.63 11.33 -3.60
C VAL A 45 -20.21 10.81 -3.46
N SER A 46 -19.25 11.64 -3.05
CA SER A 46 -17.88 11.26 -2.73
C SER A 46 -17.74 10.91 -1.25
N THR A 47 -16.70 10.14 -0.94
CA THR A 47 -16.34 9.80 0.44
C THR A 47 -14.86 10.09 0.68
N TYR A 48 -14.45 10.26 1.93
CA TYR A 48 -13.05 10.42 2.30
C TYR A 48 -12.21 9.14 2.12
N GLN A 49 -12.82 8.01 1.74
CA GLN A 49 -12.13 6.72 1.58
C GLN A 49 -11.48 6.60 0.19
N PHE A 50 -10.35 7.25 0.00
CA PHE A 50 -9.55 7.20 -1.23
C PHE A 50 -8.60 6.00 -1.21
N ASN A 51 -9.13 4.79 -1.39
CA ASN A 51 -8.36 3.55 -1.28
C ASN A 51 -7.75 3.08 -2.60
N TRP A 52 -8.34 3.46 -3.72
CA TRP A 52 -7.94 3.03 -5.06
C TRP A 52 -7.64 4.28 -5.89
N ILE A 53 -6.39 4.73 -5.81
CA ILE A 53 -5.97 6.00 -6.38
C ILE A 53 -4.81 5.82 -7.35
N GLN A 54 -4.71 6.75 -8.28
CA GLN A 54 -3.55 6.94 -9.14
C GLN A 54 -3.35 8.43 -9.38
N VAL A 55 -2.12 8.92 -9.28
CA VAL A 55 -1.76 10.29 -9.69
C VAL A 55 -1.28 10.24 -11.12
N ILE A 56 -1.76 11.17 -11.92
CA ILE A 56 -1.37 11.36 -13.32
C ILE A 56 -1.00 12.82 -13.57
N GLU A 57 -0.25 13.07 -14.62
CA GLU A 57 -0.09 14.40 -15.22
C GLU A 57 -0.94 14.46 -16.50
N ASP A 58 -1.72 15.50 -16.67
CA ASP A 58 -2.51 15.72 -17.88
C ASP A 58 -1.68 16.42 -18.97
N GLU A 59 -2.28 16.70 -20.12
CA GLU A 59 -1.63 17.37 -21.26
C GLU A 59 -1.17 18.82 -20.96
N ASN A 60 -1.62 19.41 -19.86
CA ASN A 60 -1.25 20.74 -19.40
C ASN A 60 -0.28 20.72 -18.21
N ASP A 61 0.38 19.58 -17.96
CA ASP A 61 1.28 19.33 -16.83
C ASP A 61 0.61 19.52 -15.45
N ARG A 62 -0.74 19.40 -15.36
CA ARG A 62 -1.46 19.45 -14.09
C ARG A 62 -1.51 18.06 -13.47
N GLU A 63 -1.29 17.99 -12.17
CA GLU A 63 -1.44 16.74 -11.43
C GLU A 63 -2.89 16.50 -11.04
N LEU A 64 -3.42 15.37 -11.49
CA LEU A 64 -4.75 14.89 -11.14
C LEU A 64 -4.65 13.64 -10.28
N LEU A 65 -5.38 13.63 -9.18
CA LEU A 65 -5.60 12.44 -8.35
C LEU A 65 -6.88 11.76 -8.83
N ILE A 66 -6.75 10.59 -9.41
CA ILE A 66 -7.90 9.76 -9.79
C ILE A 66 -8.24 8.85 -8.62
N ASN A 67 -9.49 8.82 -8.19
CA ASN A 67 -10.00 7.91 -7.19
C ASN A 67 -11.13 7.05 -7.76
N LEU A 68 -11.08 5.74 -7.54
CA LEU A 68 -12.22 4.86 -7.79
C LEU A 68 -13.21 4.97 -6.63
N ASN A 69 -14.29 5.68 -6.87
CA ASN A 69 -15.42 5.79 -5.94
C ASN A 69 -16.29 4.53 -6.05
N LYS A 70 -16.10 3.60 -5.12
CA LYS A 70 -16.81 2.31 -5.12
C LYS A 70 -18.28 2.44 -4.75
N ILE A 71 -18.69 3.48 -4.04
CA ILE A 71 -20.07 3.70 -3.64
C ILE A 71 -20.90 4.12 -4.85
N TYR A 72 -20.36 5.07 -5.64
CA TYR A 72 -21.03 5.59 -6.83
C TYR A 72 -20.66 4.83 -8.11
N ASN A 73 -19.69 3.92 -8.03
CA ASN A 73 -19.11 3.18 -9.15
C ASN A 73 -18.63 4.11 -10.26
N SER A 74 -17.71 5.01 -9.93
CA SER A 74 -17.18 6.03 -10.82
C SER A 74 -15.66 6.22 -10.66
N LEU A 75 -15.03 6.80 -11.69
CA LEU A 75 -13.70 7.40 -11.58
C LEU A 75 -13.85 8.90 -11.34
N ASP A 76 -13.37 9.35 -10.20
CA ASP A 76 -13.42 10.76 -9.80
C ASP A 76 -12.04 11.36 -9.94
N PHE A 77 -11.91 12.43 -10.73
CA PHE A 77 -10.66 13.14 -11.02
C PHE A 77 -10.60 14.42 -10.22
N TYR A 78 -9.65 14.53 -9.32
CA TYR A 78 -9.43 15.71 -8.48
C TYR A 78 -8.18 16.45 -8.94
N ASP A 79 -8.32 17.73 -9.22
CA ASP A 79 -7.18 18.62 -9.48
C ASP A 79 -6.45 18.92 -8.15
N LEU A 80 -5.19 18.52 -8.03
CA LEU A 80 -4.41 18.71 -6.81
C LEU A 80 -4.08 20.20 -6.57
N GLY A 81 -3.89 20.99 -7.64
CA GLY A 81 -3.65 22.43 -7.55
C GLY A 81 -4.87 23.17 -7.05
N ASN A 82 -6.05 22.90 -7.64
CA ASN A 82 -7.32 23.55 -7.29
C ASN A 82 -8.03 22.88 -6.10
N LYS A 83 -7.56 21.70 -5.66
CA LYS A 83 -8.08 20.96 -4.48
C LYS A 83 -9.58 20.63 -4.55
N LYS A 84 -10.06 20.24 -5.74
CA LYS A 84 -11.48 19.96 -6.00
C LYS A 84 -11.69 18.91 -7.09
N LEU A 85 -12.90 18.32 -7.07
CA LEU A 85 -13.36 17.46 -8.16
C LEU A 85 -13.44 18.27 -9.47
N GLU A 86 -12.75 17.80 -10.50
CA GLU A 86 -12.79 18.37 -11.84
C GLU A 86 -13.73 17.61 -12.76
N LYS A 87 -13.67 16.26 -12.68
CA LYS A 87 -14.45 15.40 -13.56
C LYS A 87 -14.83 14.11 -12.86
N ARG A 88 -15.98 13.54 -13.25
CA ARG A 88 -16.43 12.21 -12.86
C ARG A 88 -16.84 11.42 -14.09
N ILE A 89 -16.38 10.16 -14.17
CA ILE A 89 -16.80 9.20 -15.18
C ILE A 89 -17.62 8.10 -14.48
N SER A 90 -18.92 8.04 -14.74
CA SER A 90 -19.78 6.95 -14.26
C SER A 90 -19.44 5.66 -14.99
N ILE A 91 -19.35 4.55 -14.26
CA ILE A 91 -19.07 3.22 -14.80
C ILE A 91 -20.37 2.40 -14.97
N ASN A 92 -21.44 2.80 -14.31
CA ASN A 92 -22.67 2.02 -14.21
C ASN A 92 -23.29 1.62 -15.55
N ASP A 93 -23.21 2.48 -16.56
CA ASP A 93 -23.84 2.26 -17.87
C ASP A 93 -22.87 1.72 -18.94
N LEU A 94 -21.63 1.40 -18.55
CA LEU A 94 -20.59 1.03 -19.51
C LEU A 94 -20.51 -0.48 -19.78
N SER A 95 -20.96 -1.32 -18.85
CA SER A 95 -21.00 -2.76 -19.01
C SER A 95 -22.38 -3.25 -19.46
N LEU A 96 -22.41 -4.30 -20.28
CA LEU A 96 -23.63 -5.07 -20.58
C LEU A 96 -24.14 -5.84 -19.37
N ASP A 97 -23.25 -6.17 -18.42
CA ASP A 97 -23.63 -6.77 -17.14
C ASP A 97 -24.02 -5.65 -16.16
N THR A 98 -25.31 -5.57 -15.86
CA THR A 98 -25.88 -4.60 -14.90
C THR A 98 -25.34 -4.73 -13.47
N ARG A 99 -24.54 -5.78 -13.20
CA ARG A 99 -23.88 -6.03 -11.90
C ARG A 99 -22.39 -5.77 -11.91
N PHE A 100 -21.88 -5.14 -12.97
CA PHE A 100 -20.47 -4.80 -13.03
C PHE A 100 -20.11 -3.80 -11.93
N ILE A 101 -19.28 -4.24 -10.99
CA ILE A 101 -18.72 -3.39 -9.93
C ILE A 101 -17.21 -3.28 -10.17
N ALA A 102 -16.74 -2.07 -10.38
CA ALA A 102 -15.32 -1.81 -10.52
C ALA A 102 -14.58 -2.13 -9.21
N HIS A 103 -13.52 -2.91 -9.30
CA HIS A 103 -12.70 -3.26 -8.14
C HIS A 103 -11.42 -2.44 -8.07
N SER A 104 -10.78 -2.24 -9.21
CA SER A 104 -9.60 -1.39 -9.38
C SER A 104 -9.57 -0.82 -10.79
N PHE A 105 -8.63 0.07 -11.06
CA PHE A 105 -8.44 0.65 -12.38
C PHE A 105 -6.95 0.87 -12.65
N PHE A 106 -6.62 1.09 -13.93
CA PHE A 106 -5.31 1.52 -14.38
C PHE A 106 -5.49 2.58 -15.47
N TYR A 107 -5.14 3.81 -15.16
CA TYR A 107 -5.06 4.88 -16.14
C TYR A 107 -3.71 4.80 -16.86
N HIS A 108 -3.72 4.49 -18.15
CA HIS A 108 -2.52 4.48 -18.99
C HIS A 108 -2.36 5.83 -19.70
N ASN A 109 -3.41 6.28 -20.38
CA ASN A 109 -3.51 7.58 -21.04
C ASN A 109 -4.99 7.94 -21.26
N GLU A 110 -5.25 9.08 -21.91
CA GLU A 110 -6.61 9.58 -22.14
C GLU A 110 -7.49 8.64 -22.97
N ASP A 111 -6.91 7.88 -23.89
CA ASP A 111 -7.62 6.92 -24.72
C ASP A 111 -7.71 5.52 -24.12
N SER A 112 -7.03 5.29 -23.00
CA SER A 112 -6.85 3.94 -22.45
C SER A 112 -6.88 3.95 -20.91
N ILE A 113 -8.07 3.77 -20.37
CA ILE A 113 -8.30 3.56 -18.95
C ILE A 113 -8.91 2.17 -18.77
N PHE A 114 -8.20 1.29 -18.09
CA PHE A 114 -8.64 -0.07 -17.81
C PHE A 114 -9.38 -0.11 -16.47
N ILE A 115 -10.58 -0.66 -16.45
CA ILE A 115 -11.39 -0.84 -15.25
C ILE A 115 -11.58 -2.33 -15.03
N PHE A 116 -11.07 -2.81 -13.90
CA PHE A 116 -11.04 -4.21 -13.58
C PHE A 116 -12.21 -4.61 -12.69
N PRO A 117 -12.89 -5.72 -12.98
CA PRO A 117 -13.94 -6.28 -12.13
C PRO A 117 -13.37 -6.86 -10.83
N GLN A 118 -14.23 -7.19 -9.89
CA GLN A 118 -13.83 -7.70 -8.57
C GLN A 118 -13.08 -9.05 -8.64
N TYR A 119 -13.51 -9.92 -9.54
CA TYR A 119 -12.94 -11.26 -9.65
C TYR A 119 -12.52 -11.51 -11.10
N ASN A 120 -11.29 -11.97 -11.25
CA ASN A 120 -10.65 -12.26 -12.54
C ASN A 120 -10.64 -11.06 -13.51
N PHE A 121 -10.13 -11.25 -14.74
CA PHE A 121 -10.05 -10.17 -15.74
C PHE A 121 -11.24 -10.16 -16.70
N ASN A 122 -12.18 -11.10 -16.54
CA ASN A 122 -13.34 -11.22 -17.42
C ASN A 122 -14.19 -9.96 -17.38
N GLY A 123 -14.35 -9.33 -18.53
CA GLY A 123 -15.12 -8.11 -18.66
C GLY A 123 -14.36 -6.86 -18.19
N THR A 124 -13.02 -6.88 -18.24
CA THR A 124 -12.26 -5.64 -18.07
C THR A 124 -12.69 -4.62 -19.10
N LEU A 125 -13.20 -3.48 -18.63
CA LEU A 125 -13.61 -2.40 -19.51
C LEU A 125 -12.39 -1.56 -19.89
N LEU A 126 -12.26 -1.28 -21.19
CA LEU A 126 -11.37 -0.25 -21.70
C LEU A 126 -12.23 0.96 -22.10
N ILE A 127 -11.97 2.08 -21.46
CA ILE A 127 -12.66 3.35 -21.72
C ILE A 127 -11.65 4.45 -22.04
N ASN A 128 -12.14 5.55 -22.62
CA ASN A 128 -11.35 6.76 -22.76
C ASN A 128 -11.68 7.77 -21.61
N ASN A 129 -10.98 8.89 -21.61
CA ASN A 129 -11.10 9.93 -20.58
C ASN A 129 -12.45 10.68 -20.56
N VAL A 130 -13.30 10.54 -21.61
CA VAL A 130 -14.67 11.05 -21.61
C VAL A 130 -15.71 9.99 -21.20
N GLY A 131 -15.25 8.82 -20.79
CA GLY A 131 -16.11 7.73 -20.33
C GLY A 131 -16.75 6.91 -21.46
N LYS A 132 -16.28 7.03 -22.70
CA LYS A 132 -16.76 6.19 -23.79
C LYS A 132 -16.11 4.83 -23.74
N LYS A 133 -16.91 3.75 -23.72
CA LYS A 133 -16.42 2.38 -23.85
C LYS A 133 -15.71 2.21 -25.21
N VAL A 134 -14.46 1.79 -25.18
CA VAL A 134 -13.63 1.50 -26.33
C VAL A 134 -13.67 0.00 -26.64
N ASP A 135 -13.53 -0.82 -25.60
CA ASP A 135 -13.47 -2.28 -25.72
C ASP A 135 -13.86 -2.96 -24.39
N GLU A 136 -14.06 -4.26 -24.45
CA GLU A 136 -14.19 -5.13 -23.29
C GLU A 136 -13.30 -6.35 -23.50
N LYS A 137 -12.36 -6.57 -22.58
CA LYS A 137 -11.27 -7.53 -22.71
C LYS A 137 -11.27 -8.53 -21.55
N GLY A 138 -10.35 -9.48 -21.65
CA GLY A 138 -10.03 -10.36 -20.53
C GLY A 138 -10.77 -11.68 -20.57
N LYS A 139 -10.77 -12.36 -21.69
CA LYS A 139 -11.24 -13.76 -21.78
C LYS A 139 -10.15 -14.68 -21.21
N ILE A 140 -10.21 -14.95 -19.91
CA ILE A 140 -9.14 -15.68 -19.18
C ILE A 140 -9.44 -17.19 -19.06
N TYR A 141 -10.42 -17.71 -19.74
CA TYR A 141 -10.75 -19.14 -19.61
C TYR A 141 -9.57 -20.06 -19.89
N ASP A 142 -8.69 -19.70 -20.83
CA ASP A 142 -7.57 -20.53 -21.26
C ASP A 142 -6.45 -20.68 -20.20
N VAL A 143 -6.24 -19.66 -19.36
CA VAL A 143 -5.19 -19.71 -18.32
C VAL A 143 -5.61 -20.56 -17.11
N LEU A 144 -6.93 -20.70 -16.87
CA LEU A 144 -7.44 -21.53 -15.78
C LEU A 144 -7.46 -23.02 -16.12
N GLU A 145 -7.57 -23.38 -17.39
CA GLU A 145 -7.51 -24.78 -17.83
C GLU A 145 -6.11 -25.36 -17.75
N GLU A 146 -5.06 -24.54 -17.92
CA GLU A 146 -3.66 -24.96 -17.78
C GLU A 146 -3.14 -24.86 -16.34
N ALA A 147 -3.87 -24.19 -15.45
CA ALA A 147 -3.48 -24.05 -14.05
C ALA A 147 -3.62 -25.40 -13.33
N GLN A 148 -2.53 -25.92 -12.82
CA GLN A 148 -2.55 -27.10 -11.95
C GLN A 148 -3.43 -26.81 -10.71
N GLU A 149 -4.16 -27.82 -10.27
CA GLU A 149 -5.07 -27.77 -9.14
C GLU A 149 -4.39 -27.08 -7.92
N GLY A 150 -4.90 -25.93 -7.52
CA GLY A 150 -4.35 -25.13 -6.40
C GLY A 150 -3.57 -23.86 -6.78
N GLN A 151 -3.32 -23.60 -8.06
CA GLN A 151 -2.39 -22.52 -8.42
C GLN A 151 -3.03 -21.18 -8.76
N TYR A 152 -4.26 -21.01 -9.18
CA TYR A 152 -4.67 -19.69 -9.68
C TYR A 152 -6.14 -19.34 -9.50
N ILE A 153 -6.44 -18.48 -8.55
CA ILE A 153 -7.50 -17.50 -8.75
C ILE A 153 -6.80 -16.15 -8.91
N LEU A 154 -6.87 -15.62 -10.13
CA LEU A 154 -6.27 -14.36 -10.47
C LEU A 154 -7.11 -13.23 -9.90
N ASN A 155 -6.89 -12.89 -8.64
CA ASN A 155 -7.37 -11.64 -8.11
C ASN A 155 -6.35 -10.55 -8.43
N HIS A 156 -6.68 -9.84 -9.48
CA HIS A 156 -5.94 -8.65 -9.86
C HIS A 156 -6.22 -7.54 -8.86
N ILE A 157 -5.16 -6.92 -8.36
CA ILE A 157 -5.27 -5.69 -7.60
C ILE A 157 -4.24 -4.71 -8.12
N THR A 158 -4.68 -3.79 -8.96
CA THR A 158 -3.92 -2.56 -9.21
C THR A 158 -4.23 -1.59 -8.08
N SER A 159 -3.20 -1.16 -7.39
CA SER A 159 -3.31 -0.23 -6.26
C SER A 159 -2.04 0.63 -6.19
N PRO A 160 -2.05 1.70 -5.42
CA PRO A 160 -0.84 2.49 -5.21
C PRO A 160 0.35 1.70 -4.64
N SER A 161 0.09 0.58 -3.94
CA SER A 161 1.14 -0.32 -3.41
C SER A 161 1.58 -1.38 -4.40
N ASN A 162 0.80 -1.61 -5.45
CA ASN A 162 1.02 -2.61 -6.47
C ASN A 162 0.52 -2.11 -7.83
N PRO A 163 1.12 -1.06 -8.39
CA PRO A 163 0.69 -0.46 -9.64
C PRO A 163 0.83 -1.43 -10.82
N SER A 164 -0.10 -1.38 -11.76
CA SER A 164 0.10 -1.97 -13.09
C SER A 164 1.07 -1.12 -13.91
N LEU A 165 1.73 -1.76 -14.87
CA LEU A 165 2.65 -1.11 -15.80
C LEU A 165 2.22 -1.46 -17.22
N TYR A 166 2.06 -0.44 -18.07
CA TYR A 166 1.94 -0.64 -19.52
C TYR A 166 3.31 -0.53 -20.19
N ARG A 167 3.64 -1.51 -21.04
CA ARG A 167 4.86 -1.50 -21.85
C ARG A 167 4.66 -2.32 -23.13
N ASP A 168 4.97 -1.73 -24.27
CA ASP A 168 4.99 -2.41 -25.57
C ASP A 168 3.71 -3.21 -25.87
N GLY A 169 2.55 -2.61 -25.66
CA GLY A 169 1.25 -3.25 -25.90
C GLY A 169 0.84 -4.27 -24.87
N ASN A 170 1.54 -4.37 -23.75
CA ASN A 170 1.28 -5.31 -22.67
C ASN A 170 1.00 -4.59 -21.34
N ILE A 171 0.14 -5.18 -20.53
CA ILE A 171 -0.03 -4.79 -19.12
C ILE A 171 0.70 -5.82 -18.25
N TYR A 172 1.57 -5.32 -17.37
CA TYR A 172 2.25 -6.10 -16.35
C TYR A 172 1.58 -5.85 -15.00
N PHE A 173 1.14 -6.89 -14.34
CA PHE A 173 0.41 -6.77 -13.08
C PHE A 173 0.80 -7.90 -12.11
N SER A 174 0.44 -7.71 -10.85
CA SER A 174 0.59 -8.75 -9.83
C SER A 174 -0.77 -9.18 -9.33
N THR A 175 -0.87 -10.44 -8.94
CA THR A 175 -2.08 -11.02 -8.35
C THR A 175 -1.86 -11.28 -6.88
N ILE A 176 -2.96 -11.42 -6.15
CA ILE A 176 -2.96 -11.91 -4.79
C ILE A 176 -3.40 -13.35 -4.84
N GLN A 177 -2.69 -14.22 -4.13
CA GLN A 177 -3.22 -15.53 -3.81
C GLN A 177 -4.29 -15.38 -2.73
N MET A 178 -5.57 -15.46 -3.12
CA MET A 178 -6.69 -15.41 -2.17
C MET A 178 -6.74 -16.63 -1.24
N TYR A 179 -6.22 -17.75 -1.70
CA TYR A 179 -6.14 -18.99 -0.94
C TYR A 179 -4.69 -19.29 -0.57
N VAL A 180 -4.06 -18.36 0.15
CA VAL A 180 -2.87 -18.75 0.90
C VAL A 180 -3.34 -19.84 1.86
N ASP A 181 -2.80 -21.04 1.68
CA ASP A 181 -2.99 -22.08 2.67
C ASP A 181 -2.36 -21.56 3.97
N ILE A 182 -3.24 -21.16 4.89
CA ILE A 182 -2.83 -20.57 6.18
C ILE A 182 -2.12 -21.59 7.08
N TYR A 183 -2.03 -22.84 6.64
CA TYR A 183 -1.40 -23.93 7.38
C TYR A 183 -0.05 -24.34 6.82
N ASN A 184 0.31 -23.84 5.64
CA ASN A 184 1.54 -24.21 4.96
C ASN A 184 2.30 -22.98 4.41
N PRO A 185 3.63 -23.07 4.28
CA PRO A 185 4.42 -22.10 3.53
C PRO A 185 3.96 -21.98 2.07
N LEU A 186 4.30 -20.87 1.41
CA LEU A 186 4.00 -20.72 -0.02
C LEU A 186 4.70 -21.81 -0.85
N PRO A 187 4.05 -22.34 -1.89
CA PRO A 187 4.68 -23.23 -2.86
C PRO A 187 5.89 -22.55 -3.53
N LYS A 188 6.98 -23.29 -3.79
CA LYS A 188 8.20 -22.74 -4.42
C LYS A 188 8.00 -22.25 -5.85
N ASP A 189 6.99 -22.74 -6.51
CA ASP A 189 6.60 -22.46 -7.89
C ASP A 189 5.44 -21.43 -8.00
N VAL A 190 5.04 -20.84 -6.85
CA VAL A 190 4.02 -19.81 -6.84
C VAL A 190 4.36 -18.66 -7.79
N ILE A 191 3.45 -18.33 -8.68
CA ILE A 191 3.55 -17.23 -9.62
C ILE A 191 2.53 -16.18 -9.25
N THR A 192 2.99 -14.93 -9.07
CA THR A 192 2.14 -13.80 -8.69
C THR A 192 2.25 -12.64 -9.67
N ASN A 193 3.08 -12.76 -10.69
CA ASN A 193 3.28 -11.71 -11.68
C ASN A 193 2.93 -12.24 -13.07
N PHE A 194 2.22 -11.42 -13.82
CA PHE A 194 1.67 -11.78 -15.12
C PHE A 194 1.86 -10.66 -16.14
N LYS A 195 1.91 -11.05 -17.39
CA LYS A 195 1.88 -10.17 -18.54
C LYS A 195 0.60 -10.44 -19.33
N TRP A 196 -0.15 -9.40 -19.63
CA TRP A 196 -1.32 -9.44 -20.50
C TRP A 196 -1.00 -8.77 -21.83
N ASP A 197 -0.93 -9.55 -22.91
CA ASP A 197 -0.80 -9.04 -24.27
C ASP A 197 -2.18 -8.55 -24.75
N LEU A 198 -2.30 -7.23 -24.92
CA LEU A 198 -3.57 -6.60 -25.29
C LEU A 198 -3.98 -6.84 -26.75
N LYS A 199 -3.05 -7.26 -27.62
CA LYS A 199 -3.34 -7.53 -29.02
C LYS A 199 -3.96 -8.92 -29.20
N SER A 200 -3.38 -9.93 -28.54
CA SER A 200 -3.87 -11.30 -28.59
C SER A 200 -4.90 -11.59 -27.51
N ASP A 201 -5.09 -10.68 -26.54
CA ASP A 201 -5.93 -10.82 -25.36
C ASP A 201 -5.53 -12.05 -24.51
N THR A 202 -4.23 -12.34 -24.44
CA THR A 202 -3.69 -13.50 -23.70
C THR A 202 -2.89 -13.08 -22.49
N ILE A 203 -3.07 -13.80 -21.37
CA ILE A 203 -2.32 -13.59 -20.14
C ILE A 203 -1.31 -14.73 -19.97
N SER A 204 -0.07 -14.37 -19.67
CA SER A 204 1.02 -15.32 -19.44
C SER A 204 1.75 -15.06 -18.13
N PRO A 205 2.20 -16.11 -17.43
CA PRO A 205 2.92 -15.98 -16.19
C PRO A 205 4.33 -15.42 -16.41
N ILE A 206 4.85 -14.69 -15.39
CA ILE A 206 6.23 -14.24 -15.31
C ILE A 206 6.91 -15.00 -14.18
N SER A 207 7.59 -16.10 -14.52
CA SER A 207 8.17 -17.03 -13.56
C SER A 207 9.47 -16.57 -12.90
N ASN A 208 10.10 -15.52 -13.45
CA ASN A 208 11.39 -15.03 -12.94
C ASN A 208 11.27 -14.20 -11.64
N ILE A 209 10.08 -13.65 -11.36
CA ILE A 209 9.82 -12.83 -10.18
C ILE A 209 9.31 -13.75 -9.09
N LYS A 210 10.13 -13.95 -8.05
CA LYS A 210 9.84 -14.89 -6.97
C LYS A 210 9.86 -14.21 -5.60
N TYR A 211 9.14 -14.81 -4.67
CA TYR A 211 9.23 -14.45 -3.25
C TYR A 211 10.62 -14.70 -2.67
N PRO A 212 10.98 -14.01 -1.59
CA PRO A 212 12.12 -14.38 -0.75
C PRO A 212 12.01 -15.83 -0.25
N ASN A 213 13.15 -16.49 -0.06
CA ASN A 213 13.21 -17.89 0.32
C ASN A 213 12.47 -18.21 1.63
N GLU A 214 12.41 -17.25 2.53
CA GLU A 214 11.73 -17.36 3.82
C GLU A 214 10.24 -17.69 3.67
N TYR A 215 9.58 -17.19 2.62
CA TYR A 215 8.17 -17.46 2.34
C TYR A 215 7.90 -18.92 1.92
N PHE A 216 8.94 -19.63 1.48
CA PHE A 216 8.83 -21.04 1.10
C PHE A 216 9.16 -22.01 2.25
N SER A 217 9.54 -21.50 3.41
CA SER A 217 9.91 -22.28 4.59
C SER A 217 9.13 -21.91 5.84
N LYS A 218 8.39 -20.79 5.82
CA LYS A 218 7.63 -20.26 6.95
C LYS A 218 6.23 -19.86 6.53
N ILE A 219 5.28 -20.04 7.44
CA ILE A 219 3.88 -19.67 7.19
C ILE A 219 3.72 -18.16 7.37
N ALA A 220 3.20 -17.49 6.34
CA ALA A 220 2.84 -16.07 6.36
C ALA A 220 1.32 -15.90 6.46
N THR A 221 0.88 -14.78 7.00
CA THR A 221 -0.54 -14.41 6.90
C THR A 221 -0.87 -13.99 5.46
N SER A 222 -2.14 -14.03 5.08
CA SER A 222 -2.60 -13.52 3.78
C SER A 222 -2.20 -12.06 3.56
N HIS A 223 -2.24 -11.21 4.60
CA HIS A 223 -1.81 -9.81 4.56
C HIS A 223 -0.32 -9.63 4.26
N HIS A 224 0.50 -10.57 4.67
CA HIS A 224 1.94 -10.51 4.46
C HIS A 224 2.40 -11.20 3.18
N SER A 225 1.48 -11.80 2.44
CA SER A 225 1.76 -12.48 1.16
C SER A 225 1.59 -11.55 -0.06
N PHE A 226 1.35 -10.27 0.13
CA PHE A 226 1.28 -9.31 -0.97
C PHE A 226 2.66 -8.94 -1.49
N THR A 227 2.78 -8.81 -2.81
CA THR A 227 3.93 -8.14 -3.41
C THR A 227 3.69 -6.64 -3.42
N LEU A 228 4.67 -5.90 -2.93
CA LEU A 228 4.70 -4.44 -2.99
C LEU A 228 5.65 -4.06 -4.11
N LYS A 229 5.26 -3.12 -4.96
CA LYS A 229 6.16 -2.69 -6.04
C LYS A 229 6.02 -1.22 -6.37
N THR A 230 7.08 -0.69 -6.97
CA THR A 230 7.10 0.63 -7.59
C THR A 230 7.85 0.55 -8.92
N ILE A 231 7.72 1.59 -9.73
CA ILE A 231 8.30 1.65 -11.07
C ILE A 231 9.21 2.87 -11.14
N LYS A 232 10.43 2.67 -11.69
CA LYS A 232 11.36 3.75 -12.02
C LYS A 232 11.91 3.54 -13.43
N GLY A 233 11.49 4.37 -14.38
CA GLY A 233 11.82 4.17 -15.79
C GLY A 233 11.44 2.77 -16.23
N ASP A 234 12.40 2.03 -16.78
CA ASP A 234 12.21 0.64 -17.24
C ASP A 234 12.35 -0.41 -16.14
N SER A 235 12.65 -0.02 -14.93
CA SER A 235 12.84 -0.95 -13.82
C SER A 235 11.57 -1.11 -12.97
N THR A 236 11.29 -2.36 -12.59
CA THR A 236 10.29 -2.68 -11.57
C THR A 236 10.99 -3.10 -10.29
N ILE A 237 10.62 -2.47 -9.19
CA ILE A 237 11.26 -2.64 -7.89
C ILE A 237 10.25 -3.28 -6.95
N TYR A 238 10.60 -4.45 -6.44
CA TYR A 238 9.76 -5.25 -5.53
C TYR A 238 10.24 -5.19 -4.10
N SER A 239 9.31 -5.13 -3.20
CA SER A 239 9.45 -5.28 -1.76
C SER A 239 8.43 -6.29 -1.24
N PHE A 240 8.73 -6.93 -0.13
CA PHE A 240 7.84 -7.91 0.50
C PHE A 240 7.62 -7.53 1.96
N PRO A 241 6.41 -7.74 2.52
CA PRO A 241 6.10 -7.31 3.87
C PRO A 241 7.02 -7.88 4.95
N LEU A 242 7.46 -9.12 4.81
CA LEU A 242 8.29 -9.81 5.81
C LEU A 242 9.74 -9.99 5.34
N SER A 243 10.26 -9.08 4.51
CA SER A 243 11.64 -9.13 4.04
C SER A 243 12.27 -7.75 3.95
N ASP A 244 13.48 -7.61 4.47
CA ASP A 244 14.30 -6.42 4.31
C ASP A 244 14.80 -6.22 2.89
N THR A 245 14.75 -7.27 2.09
CA THR A 245 15.35 -7.27 0.75
C THR A 245 14.46 -6.56 -0.24
N ILE A 246 15.08 -5.68 -1.03
CA ILE A 246 14.49 -5.04 -2.21
C ILE A 246 15.08 -5.72 -3.45
N TYR A 247 14.23 -6.01 -4.43
CA TYR A 247 14.59 -6.71 -5.66
C TYR A 247 14.32 -5.79 -6.85
N ILE A 248 15.31 -5.59 -7.70
CA ILE A 248 15.23 -4.70 -8.87
C ILE A 248 15.30 -5.54 -10.13
N TYR A 249 14.27 -5.43 -10.97
CA TYR A 249 14.15 -6.13 -12.24
C TYR A 249 14.15 -5.11 -13.38
N ASN A 250 14.81 -5.46 -14.48
CA ASN A 250 14.77 -4.65 -15.71
C ASN A 250 13.46 -4.88 -16.52
N SER A 251 13.38 -4.22 -17.68
CA SER A 251 12.23 -4.34 -18.60
C SER A 251 11.95 -5.76 -19.09
N ASN A 252 12.93 -6.63 -19.11
CA ASN A 252 12.80 -8.04 -19.49
C ASN A 252 12.47 -8.96 -18.29
N ASN A 253 12.14 -8.39 -17.13
CA ASN A 253 11.92 -9.11 -15.87
C ASN A 253 13.12 -9.95 -15.42
N ILE A 254 14.35 -9.50 -15.76
CA ILE A 254 15.59 -10.11 -15.29
C ILE A 254 16.03 -9.38 -14.02
N LEU A 255 16.32 -10.13 -12.97
CA LEU A 255 16.83 -9.59 -11.71
C LEU A 255 18.22 -8.97 -11.95
N ILE A 256 18.32 -7.65 -11.78
CA ILE A 256 19.58 -6.91 -11.96
C ILE A 256 20.26 -6.57 -10.64
N SER A 257 19.48 -6.48 -9.54
CA SER A 257 20.01 -6.20 -8.22
C SER A 257 19.13 -6.75 -7.13
N LYS A 258 19.77 -7.23 -6.07
CA LYS A 258 19.13 -7.63 -4.83
C LYS A 258 19.87 -6.94 -3.68
N ARG A 259 19.15 -6.20 -2.86
CA ARG A 259 19.73 -5.37 -1.81
C ARG A 259 19.03 -5.61 -0.49
N LEU A 260 19.82 -5.76 0.56
CA LEU A 260 19.33 -5.83 1.93
C LEU A 260 19.26 -4.40 2.50
N TYR A 261 18.06 -3.87 2.67
CA TYR A 261 17.84 -2.50 3.13
C TYR A 261 16.69 -2.45 4.12
N GLY A 262 16.97 -2.94 5.33
CA GLY A 262 16.03 -2.91 6.42
C GLY A 262 16.23 -1.70 7.34
N THR A 263 15.34 -1.62 8.30
CA THR A 263 15.53 -0.82 9.51
C THR A 263 16.06 -1.73 10.62
N PRO A 264 16.87 -1.22 11.54
CA PRO A 264 17.29 -1.98 12.73
C PRO A 264 16.13 -2.53 13.56
N ASP A 265 14.95 -1.93 13.42
CA ASP A 265 13.73 -2.33 14.13
C ASP A 265 13.06 -3.57 13.52
N PHE A 266 13.43 -3.97 12.30
CA PHE A 266 12.89 -5.19 11.68
C PHE A 266 13.54 -6.43 12.24
N GLN A 267 12.75 -7.27 12.89
CA GLN A 267 13.22 -8.47 13.59
C GLN A 267 13.27 -9.74 12.69
N GLY A 268 13.08 -9.56 11.39
CA GLY A 268 13.00 -10.67 10.45
C GLY A 268 11.61 -11.27 10.33
N PHE A 269 11.51 -12.33 9.53
CA PHE A 269 10.26 -13.05 9.29
C PHE A 269 9.88 -13.85 10.55
N VAL A 270 8.80 -13.44 11.24
CA VAL A 270 8.19 -14.21 12.31
C VAL A 270 7.09 -15.07 11.72
N GLU A 271 7.17 -16.37 11.95
CA GLU A 271 6.24 -17.35 11.39
C GLU A 271 4.88 -17.32 12.12
N LEU A 272 3.78 -17.41 11.35
CA LEU A 272 2.47 -17.64 11.92
C LEU A 272 2.43 -19.02 12.60
N PRO A 273 2.00 -19.14 13.86
CA PRO A 273 1.90 -20.41 14.52
C PRO A 273 1.00 -21.40 13.76
N PRO A 274 1.43 -22.67 13.58
CA PRO A 274 0.61 -23.69 12.91
C PRO A 274 -0.76 -23.86 13.58
N GLY A 275 -1.80 -24.08 12.75
CA GLY A 275 -3.15 -24.33 13.26
C GLY A 275 -3.89 -23.07 13.75
N ASN A 276 -3.32 -21.89 13.55
CA ASN A 276 -3.97 -20.65 13.94
C ASN A 276 -5.19 -20.38 13.03
N PRO A 277 -6.42 -20.22 13.57
CA PRO A 277 -7.61 -19.96 12.78
C PRO A 277 -7.49 -18.69 11.92
N PHE A 278 -8.08 -18.68 10.74
CA PHE A 278 -8.05 -17.53 9.82
C PHE A 278 -8.48 -16.22 10.50
N ASN A 279 -9.50 -16.29 11.36
CA ASN A 279 -10.00 -15.12 12.11
C ASN A 279 -9.03 -14.60 13.17
N GLU A 280 -7.98 -15.34 13.52
CA GLU A 280 -6.94 -14.93 14.45
C GLU A 280 -5.72 -14.29 13.76
N GLN A 281 -5.61 -14.42 12.43
CA GLN A 281 -4.47 -13.90 11.68
C GLN A 281 -4.27 -12.38 11.85
N TYR A 282 -5.36 -11.62 12.02
CA TYR A 282 -5.25 -10.17 12.23
C TYR A 282 -4.45 -9.82 13.48
N LYS A 283 -4.55 -10.65 14.56
CA LYS A 283 -3.76 -10.45 15.77
C LYS A 283 -2.27 -10.52 15.48
N PHE A 284 -1.92 -11.49 14.63
CA PHE A 284 -0.55 -11.67 14.21
C PHE A 284 -0.05 -10.52 13.34
N VAL A 285 -0.89 -10.03 12.42
CA VAL A 285 -0.57 -8.87 11.57
C VAL A 285 -0.26 -7.62 12.39
N VAL A 286 -1.06 -7.29 13.40
CA VAL A 286 -0.85 -6.09 14.23
C VAL A 286 0.32 -6.20 15.19
N SER A 287 0.67 -7.42 15.60
CA SER A 287 1.76 -7.69 16.55
C SER A 287 3.11 -7.97 15.88
N GLN A 288 3.23 -7.76 14.57
CA GLN A 288 4.47 -7.89 13.83
C GLN A 288 4.91 -6.59 13.17
N ASN A 289 6.22 -6.38 13.16
CA ASN A 289 6.84 -5.41 12.27
C ASN A 289 6.78 -5.89 10.83
N SER A 290 6.32 -5.04 9.92
CA SER A 290 6.23 -5.40 8.50
C SER A 290 6.36 -4.19 7.58
N TYR A 291 6.69 -4.43 6.31
CA TYR A 291 6.68 -3.39 5.30
C TYR A 291 5.32 -3.35 4.61
N ALA A 292 4.80 -2.14 4.31
CA ALA A 292 3.45 -1.97 3.77
C ALA A 292 3.41 -1.37 2.37
N ARG A 293 4.34 -0.51 2.02
CA ARG A 293 4.39 0.20 0.74
C ARG A 293 5.81 0.50 0.32
N LEU A 294 5.99 0.64 -1.00
CA LEU A 294 7.19 1.19 -1.60
C LEU A 294 6.75 2.17 -2.69
N LEU A 295 7.13 3.45 -2.57
CA LEU A 295 6.85 4.49 -3.55
C LEU A 295 8.16 5.07 -4.08
N TYR A 296 8.21 5.38 -5.36
CA TYR A 296 9.30 6.14 -5.96
C TYR A 296 8.86 7.58 -6.17
N ASP A 297 9.66 8.52 -5.68
CA ASP A 297 9.48 9.95 -5.91
C ASP A 297 10.37 10.38 -7.08
N LYS A 298 9.73 10.57 -8.25
CA LYS A 298 10.42 10.96 -9.48
C LYS A 298 10.97 12.40 -9.44
N TYR A 299 10.42 13.25 -8.58
CA TYR A 299 10.79 14.66 -8.47
C TYR A 299 12.04 14.86 -7.61
N ARG A 300 12.21 14.00 -6.57
CA ARG A 300 13.33 14.06 -5.60
C ARG A 300 14.33 12.93 -5.78
N ASP A 301 14.05 11.98 -6.69
CA ASP A 301 14.84 10.78 -6.97
C ASP A 301 15.14 9.94 -5.72
N VAL A 302 14.11 9.75 -4.87
CA VAL A 302 14.16 8.98 -3.63
C VAL A 302 13.06 7.92 -3.59
N TYR A 303 13.21 6.97 -2.67
CA TYR A 303 12.18 5.97 -2.39
C TYR A 303 11.65 6.14 -0.98
N TYR A 304 10.34 5.97 -0.83
CA TYR A 304 9.65 5.89 0.46
C TYR A 304 9.18 4.47 0.70
N ARG A 305 9.67 3.83 1.75
CA ARG A 305 9.22 2.51 2.18
C ARG A 305 8.51 2.65 3.52
N PHE A 306 7.26 2.23 3.59
CA PHE A 306 6.48 2.30 4.81
C PHE A 306 6.73 1.06 5.65
N PHE A 307 6.98 1.27 6.93
CA PHE A 307 7.28 0.25 7.91
C PHE A 307 6.25 0.32 9.03
N ILE A 308 5.46 -0.74 9.19
CA ILE A 308 4.45 -0.85 10.24
C ILE A 308 5.12 -1.33 11.51
N ILE A 309 4.95 -0.55 12.57
CA ILE A 309 5.53 -0.83 13.88
C ILE A 309 4.54 -1.70 14.66
N GLN A 310 5.01 -2.84 15.11
CA GLN A 310 4.21 -3.76 15.93
C GLN A 310 3.69 -3.09 17.20
N ARG A 311 2.57 -3.56 17.71
CA ARG A 311 2.03 -3.15 18.99
C ARG A 311 1.42 -4.33 19.77
N ASN A 312 1.31 -4.17 21.06
CA ASN A 312 0.59 -5.11 21.87
C ASN A 312 -0.92 -5.02 21.59
N LEU A 313 -1.58 -6.17 21.51
CA LEU A 313 -3.02 -6.25 21.39
C LEU A 313 -3.70 -5.85 22.69
N THR A 314 -4.77 -5.07 22.56
CA THR A 314 -5.69 -4.73 23.65
C THR A 314 -6.96 -5.58 23.56
N GLU A 315 -7.81 -5.56 24.61
CA GLU A 315 -9.12 -6.24 24.57
C GLU A 315 -10.02 -5.65 23.47
N GLU A 316 -9.93 -4.34 23.21
CA GLU A 316 -10.68 -3.68 22.14
C GLU A 316 -10.30 -4.21 20.77
N ASP A 317 -9.01 -4.51 20.53
CA ASP A 317 -8.52 -5.06 19.28
C ASP A 317 -9.13 -6.41 18.93
N ARG A 318 -9.55 -7.18 19.92
CA ARG A 318 -10.20 -8.48 19.71
C ARG A 318 -11.53 -8.37 18.98
N SER A 319 -12.19 -7.24 19.10
CA SER A 319 -13.51 -7.00 18.47
C SER A 319 -13.42 -6.32 17.12
N THR A 320 -12.41 -5.50 16.86
CA THR A 320 -12.39 -4.59 15.71
C THR A 320 -11.57 -5.09 14.52
N LYS A 321 -10.68 -6.07 14.69
CA LYS A 321 -9.77 -6.58 13.63
C LYS A 321 -9.01 -5.47 12.89
N ASP A 322 -8.55 -4.47 13.62
CA ASP A 322 -8.08 -3.22 13.08
C ASP A 322 -6.58 -3.03 13.25
N ASN A 323 -5.85 -2.94 12.15
CA ASN A 323 -4.43 -2.61 12.12
C ASN A 323 -4.14 -1.11 11.91
N SER A 324 -5.18 -0.29 11.70
CA SER A 324 -5.01 1.16 11.51
C SER A 324 -4.48 1.87 12.75
N LYS A 325 -4.57 1.23 13.91
CA LYS A 325 -4.02 1.72 15.19
C LYS A 325 -2.50 1.51 15.34
N ASN A 326 -1.84 0.82 14.41
CA ASN A 326 -0.40 0.69 14.45
C ASN A 326 0.28 2.02 14.09
N LYS A 327 1.32 2.38 14.84
CA LYS A 327 2.27 3.40 14.38
C LYS A 327 2.95 2.90 13.10
N PHE A 328 3.44 3.80 12.29
CA PHE A 328 4.29 3.44 11.16
C PHE A 328 5.46 4.41 11.03
N ALA A 329 6.48 4.00 10.32
CA ALA A 329 7.58 4.86 9.92
C ALA A 329 7.66 4.95 8.40
N VAL A 330 8.11 6.09 7.89
CA VAL A 330 8.55 6.27 6.52
C VAL A 330 10.06 6.19 6.51
N LEU A 331 10.57 5.19 5.80
CA LEU A 331 11.99 5.01 5.53
C LEU A 331 12.28 5.68 4.18
N VAL A 332 13.16 6.68 4.19
CA VAL A 332 13.56 7.41 2.98
C VAL A 332 14.90 6.87 2.51
N TYR A 333 14.96 6.42 1.27
CA TYR A 333 16.19 5.91 0.65
C TYR A 333 16.58 6.77 -0.53
N ASP A 334 17.90 6.93 -0.73
CA ASP A 334 18.44 7.54 -1.95
C ASP A 334 18.27 6.61 -3.16
N ASN A 335 18.71 7.06 -4.33
CA ASN A 335 18.66 6.32 -5.58
C ASN A 335 19.49 5.01 -5.56
N ASN A 336 20.44 4.89 -4.63
CA ASN A 336 21.24 3.70 -4.42
C ASN A 336 20.68 2.79 -3.31
N PHE A 337 19.51 3.11 -2.79
CA PHE A 337 18.85 2.48 -1.65
C PHE A 337 19.63 2.62 -0.33
N ASN A 338 20.47 3.63 -0.14
CA ASN A 338 20.99 3.94 1.18
C ASN A 338 19.89 4.61 2.02
N LEU A 339 19.71 4.15 3.25
CA LEU A 339 18.75 4.76 4.17
C LEU A 339 19.25 6.16 4.58
N ILE A 340 18.50 7.19 4.17
CA ILE A 340 18.78 8.59 4.49
C ILE A 340 18.13 8.97 5.82
N LYS A 341 16.87 8.54 6.01
CA LYS A 341 16.04 8.92 7.17
C LYS A 341 15.04 7.82 7.51
N GLN A 342 14.69 7.78 8.79
CA GLN A 342 13.52 7.06 9.31
C GLN A 342 12.70 8.05 10.13
N VAL A 343 11.42 8.19 9.80
CA VAL A 343 10.52 9.14 10.44
C VAL A 343 9.26 8.42 10.88
N GLU A 344 8.99 8.42 12.18
CA GLU A 344 7.81 7.79 12.77
C GLU A 344 6.60 8.71 12.73
N PHE A 345 5.42 8.08 12.53
CA PHE A 345 4.12 8.72 12.47
C PHE A 345 3.18 8.13 13.54
N PRO A 346 2.29 8.96 14.10
CA PRO A 346 1.34 8.51 15.12
C PRO A 346 0.29 7.54 14.56
N SER A 347 -0.26 6.71 15.43
CA SER A 347 -1.18 5.62 15.10
C SER A 347 -2.62 6.05 14.79
N ASN A 348 -3.04 7.24 15.21
CA ASN A 348 -4.46 7.63 15.21
C ASN A 348 -4.79 8.82 14.29
N LYS A 349 -3.89 9.19 13.39
CA LYS A 349 -4.07 10.35 12.53
C LYS A 349 -4.08 9.98 11.05
N TYR A 350 -3.13 9.18 10.63
CA TYR A 350 -2.84 8.91 9.23
C TYR A 350 -3.29 7.51 8.81
N PHE A 351 -3.66 7.38 7.53
CA PHE A 351 -3.95 6.10 6.90
C PHE A 351 -2.97 5.88 5.74
N HIS A 352 -1.86 5.22 6.02
CA HIS A 352 -0.71 5.10 5.10
C HIS A 352 -1.03 4.38 3.78
N TYR A 353 -2.08 3.55 3.70
CA TYR A 353 -2.42 2.79 2.50
C TYR A 353 -2.81 3.64 1.29
N SER A 354 -3.27 4.86 1.49
CA SER A 354 -3.67 5.78 0.42
C SER A 354 -2.68 6.92 0.21
N SER A 355 -1.44 6.78 0.71
CA SER A 355 -0.39 7.77 0.45
C SER A 355 0.03 7.73 -1.02
N PHE A 356 0.48 8.84 -1.56
CA PHE A 356 1.01 8.95 -2.91
C PHE A 356 2.08 10.04 -2.99
N VAL A 357 2.78 10.08 -4.12
CA VAL A 357 3.77 11.10 -4.44
C VAL A 357 3.21 12.02 -5.52
N ALA A 358 3.38 13.32 -5.33
CA ALA A 358 3.12 14.35 -6.31
C ALA A 358 4.26 15.40 -6.27
N ILE A 359 4.20 16.43 -7.10
CA ILE A 359 5.28 17.41 -7.23
C ILE A 359 5.66 18.07 -5.91
N ASP A 360 4.68 18.28 -5.04
CA ASP A 360 4.88 18.94 -3.74
C ASP A 360 5.47 18.04 -2.66
N GLY A 361 5.47 16.71 -2.83
CA GLY A 361 6.05 15.79 -1.86
C GLY A 361 5.32 14.46 -1.72
N LEU A 362 5.51 13.84 -0.57
CA LEU A 362 4.77 12.66 -0.14
C LEU A 362 3.49 13.08 0.57
N TYR A 363 2.35 12.74 -0.03
CA TYR A 363 1.02 12.98 0.51
C TYR A 363 0.59 11.81 1.39
N ILE A 364 0.29 12.08 2.65
CA ILE A 364 -0.21 11.06 3.59
C ILE A 364 -1.60 11.52 4.07
N PRO A 365 -2.67 10.74 3.80
CA PRO A 365 -4.02 11.15 4.15
C PRO A 365 -4.30 11.05 5.65
N LEU A 366 -5.08 12.00 6.15
CA LEU A 366 -5.59 12.07 7.51
C LEU A 366 -6.94 11.34 7.62
N THR A 367 -6.99 10.13 7.10
CA THR A 367 -8.24 9.35 7.00
C THR A 367 -8.25 8.13 7.92
N ASN A 368 -7.41 8.15 8.97
CA ASN A 368 -7.52 7.16 10.03
C ASN A 368 -8.88 7.30 10.72
N LYS A 369 -9.58 6.20 10.90
CA LYS A 369 -10.93 6.21 11.50
C LYS A 369 -11.00 6.79 12.93
N ASP A 370 -9.86 6.79 13.64
CA ASP A 370 -9.76 7.33 15.01
C ASP A 370 -9.29 8.81 14.98
N TYR A 371 -9.16 9.44 13.80
CA TYR A 371 -8.79 10.84 13.69
C TYR A 371 -10.00 11.73 13.94
N GLU A 372 -9.90 12.60 14.96
CA GLU A 372 -10.99 13.52 15.35
C GLU A 372 -11.36 14.56 14.28
N GLY A 373 -10.46 14.78 13.31
CA GLY A 373 -10.67 15.72 12.19
C GLY A 373 -11.25 15.08 10.92
N LEU A 374 -11.77 13.85 10.97
CA LEU A 374 -12.45 13.25 9.81
C LEU A 374 -13.67 14.07 9.42
N SER A 375 -13.88 14.20 8.11
CA SER A 375 -15.00 14.96 7.53
C SER A 375 -15.56 14.24 6.31
N ASP A 376 -16.86 14.36 6.10
CA ASP A 376 -17.52 13.93 4.85
C ASP A 376 -17.53 15.05 3.78
N GLU A 377 -17.08 16.26 4.13
CA GLU A 377 -17.03 17.41 3.23
C GLU A 377 -15.69 17.55 2.49
N TYR A 378 -14.63 16.95 3.03
CA TYR A 378 -13.30 17.01 2.43
C TYR A 378 -12.44 15.82 2.86
N VAL A 379 -11.46 15.48 2.02
CA VAL A 379 -10.35 14.60 2.40
C VAL A 379 -9.10 15.45 2.64
N GLN A 380 -8.43 15.22 3.77
CA GLN A 380 -7.21 15.95 4.14
C GLN A 380 -5.96 15.13 3.88
N TYR A 381 -4.92 15.83 3.43
CA TYR A 381 -3.57 15.30 3.30
C TYR A 381 -2.56 16.24 3.97
N ASP A 382 -1.62 15.65 4.71
CA ASP A 382 -0.39 16.31 5.07
C ASP A 382 0.67 15.96 4.01
N ILE A 383 1.39 16.97 3.53
CA ILE A 383 2.43 16.85 2.50
C ILE A 383 3.78 16.94 3.18
N PHE A 384 4.63 15.95 2.94
CA PHE A 384 5.95 15.85 3.55
C PHE A 384 7.05 15.97 2.52
N GLU A 385 8.10 16.70 2.88
CA GLU A 385 9.35 16.82 2.13
C GLU A 385 10.53 16.41 3.03
N PHE A 386 11.23 15.33 2.67
CA PHE A 386 12.26 14.72 3.52
C PHE A 386 13.67 15.07 3.08
#